data_9513d0e0c0a2d8cea08cfad7d6d6208e
#
_entry.id   9513d0e0c0a2d8cea08cfad7d6d6208e
#
_cell.length_a   1.000
_cell.length_b   1.000
_cell.length_c   1.000
_cell.angle_alpha   90.00
_cell.angle_beta   90.00
_cell.angle_gamma   90.00
#
_symmetry.space_group_name_H-M   'P 1'
#
loop_
_entity.id
_entity.type
_entity.pdbx_description
1 polymer ?
#
loop_
_entity_poly.entity_id
_entity_poly.type
_entity_poly.pdbx_seq_one_letter_code
_entity_poly.pdbx_strand_id
1 'polypeptide(L)'
;NNLAFIEDGVILYIAGNTLVIRDLNDAGVAQRRIFGFDGEGIGGFSIHPSKKLFAVAEKGVSPNVYIYSYPELKVHRVLRKGTERAYCDVNFSGDGEKLASVGAFPDFMLTVWDWRRERIILRTKAFAQEVFNCAFTPDDDGLLTTSGTGHIRMWKMASTFTGLKLQGDIGKFGKVELSDVETFVVLPDGK
;
A
#
# COMPACT_ATOMS: atom_id res chain seq x y z
N ASN A 1 7.04 -1.02 3.46
CA ASN A 1 7.70 0.17 4.02
C ASN A 1 7.30 0.37 5.47
N ASN A 2 8.28 0.35 6.40
CA ASN A 2 8.02 0.58 7.82
C ASN A 2 8.40 1.99 8.28
N LEU A 3 9.03 2.80 7.41
CA LEU A 3 9.47 4.16 7.70
C LEU A 3 9.46 5.01 6.44
N ALA A 4 8.95 6.25 6.54
CA ALA A 4 9.00 7.23 5.46
C ALA A 4 9.05 8.67 6.01
N PHE A 5 9.61 9.59 5.23
CA PHE A 5 9.59 11.03 5.53
C PHE A 5 8.35 11.67 4.91
N ILE A 6 7.52 12.33 5.71
CA ILE A 6 6.38 13.10 5.20
C ILE A 6 6.79 14.54 4.85
N GLU A 7 7.73 15.09 5.61
CA GLU A 7 8.38 16.38 5.35
C GLU A 7 9.82 16.34 5.88
N ASP A 8 10.58 17.40 5.69
CA ASP A 8 11.95 17.47 6.15
C ASP A 8 12.01 17.35 7.69
N GLY A 9 12.77 16.36 8.16
CA GLY A 9 12.90 16.04 9.57
C GLY A 9 11.70 15.37 10.23
N VAL A 10 10.57 15.10 9.53
CA VAL A 10 9.42 14.40 10.12
C VAL A 10 9.23 13.03 9.51
N ILE A 11 9.33 12.00 10.35
CA ILE A 11 9.18 10.59 9.96
C ILE A 11 7.86 10.00 10.43
N LEU A 12 7.34 9.10 9.59
CA LEU A 12 6.28 8.15 9.92
C LEU A 12 6.88 6.76 9.99
N TYR A 13 6.52 5.98 11.02
CA TYR A 13 6.91 4.58 11.12
C TYR A 13 5.90 3.76 11.92
N ILE A 14 5.83 2.45 11.62
CA ILE A 14 4.97 1.52 12.35
C ILE A 14 5.73 0.98 13.56
N ALA A 15 5.11 1.09 14.73
CA ALA A 15 5.59 0.52 15.99
C ALA A 15 4.47 -0.33 16.63
N GLY A 16 4.53 -1.63 16.38
CA GLY A 16 3.47 -2.55 16.80
C GLY A 16 2.12 -2.20 16.19
N ASN A 17 1.14 -1.90 17.04
CA ASN A 17 -0.24 -1.54 16.65
C ASN A 17 -0.41 -0.03 16.34
N THR A 18 0.66 0.71 16.17
CA THR A 18 0.61 2.16 16.14
C THR A 18 1.43 2.71 14.99
N LEU A 19 0.89 3.68 14.26
CA LEU A 19 1.66 4.55 13.39
C LEU A 19 2.14 5.75 14.21
N VAL A 20 3.45 5.92 14.29
CA VAL A 20 4.10 7.01 15.03
C VAL A 20 4.55 8.08 14.04
N ILE A 21 4.28 9.33 14.39
CA ILE A 21 4.73 10.51 13.67
C ILE A 21 5.68 11.27 14.60
N ARG A 22 6.93 11.41 14.18
CA ARG A 22 7.99 12.00 15.00
C ARG A 22 8.72 13.10 14.23
N ASP A 23 8.79 14.27 14.86
CA ASP A 23 9.69 15.33 14.43
C ASP A 23 11.10 15.04 14.99
N LEU A 24 12.09 14.98 14.12
CA LEU A 24 13.48 14.76 14.46
C LEU A 24 14.22 16.05 14.79
N ASN A 25 13.68 17.20 14.36
CA ASN A 25 14.27 18.51 14.58
C ASN A 25 13.95 19.04 15.98
N ASP A 26 12.88 18.53 16.61
CA ASP A 26 12.48 18.94 17.96
C ASP A 26 12.30 17.72 18.88
N ALA A 27 13.34 17.43 19.64
CA ALA A 27 13.36 16.32 20.59
C ALA A 27 12.38 16.52 21.78
N GLY A 28 11.89 17.74 22.01
CA GLY A 28 10.95 18.09 23.08
C GLY A 28 9.49 17.91 22.69
N VAL A 29 9.17 17.80 21.38
CA VAL A 29 7.79 17.62 20.93
C VAL A 29 7.32 16.19 21.16
N ALA A 30 6.14 16.06 21.76
CA ALA A 30 5.50 14.78 21.99
C ALA A 30 5.20 14.08 20.65
N GLN A 31 5.54 12.80 20.56
CA GLN A 31 5.20 11.96 19.42
C GLN A 31 3.68 11.91 19.23
N ARG A 32 3.22 12.14 18.01
CA ARG A 32 1.83 11.91 17.64
C ARG A 32 1.65 10.46 17.22
N ARG A 33 0.51 9.86 17.52
CA ARG A 33 0.25 8.43 17.28
C ARG A 33 -1.14 8.22 16.72
N ILE A 34 -1.24 7.30 15.76
CA ILE A 34 -2.50 6.78 15.23
C ILE A 34 -2.55 5.29 15.59
N PHE A 35 -3.59 4.90 16.31
CA PHE A 35 -3.85 3.50 16.67
C PHE A 35 -4.75 2.85 15.62
N GLY A 36 -4.53 1.57 15.31
CA GLY A 36 -5.46 0.77 14.54
C GLY A 36 -6.81 0.67 15.28
N PHE A 37 -7.91 0.82 14.56
CA PHE A 37 -9.26 0.95 15.18
C PHE A 37 -9.67 -0.29 15.96
N ASP A 38 -9.42 -1.49 15.43
CA ASP A 38 -9.81 -2.75 16.09
C ASP A 38 -8.71 -3.37 16.97
N GLY A 39 -7.60 -2.66 17.16
CA GLY A 39 -6.52 -3.10 18.05
C GLY A 39 -5.66 -4.25 17.54
N GLU A 40 -5.91 -4.81 16.35
CA GLU A 40 -5.13 -5.92 15.77
C GLU A 40 -3.85 -5.46 15.07
N GLY A 41 -3.75 -4.18 14.74
CA GLY A 41 -2.52 -3.58 14.21
C GLY A 41 -2.65 -2.86 12.89
N ILE A 42 -1.50 -2.41 12.40
CA ILE A 42 -1.35 -1.71 11.12
C ILE A 42 -0.56 -2.62 10.19
N GLY A 43 -1.09 -2.84 8.99
CA GLY A 43 -0.47 -3.67 7.96
C GLY A 43 0.49 -2.91 7.07
N GLY A 44 0.21 -1.63 6.82
CA GLY A 44 1.05 -0.79 5.99
C GLY A 44 0.59 0.66 6.01
N PHE A 45 1.42 1.54 5.50
CA PHE A 45 1.07 2.93 5.26
C PHE A 45 1.77 3.46 4.01
N SER A 46 1.21 4.51 3.43
CA SER A 46 1.79 5.19 2.27
C SER A 46 1.56 6.69 2.37
N ILE A 47 2.55 7.47 2.00
CA ILE A 47 2.45 8.93 1.94
C ILE A 47 2.03 9.33 0.53
N HIS A 48 1.00 10.17 0.43
CA HIS A 48 0.57 10.73 -0.85
C HIS A 48 1.66 11.66 -1.42
N PRO A 49 1.89 11.70 -2.74
CA PRO A 49 2.93 12.53 -3.35
C PRO A 49 2.88 14.01 -2.96
N SER A 50 1.70 14.57 -2.68
CA SER A 50 1.56 15.95 -2.18
C SER A 50 2.08 16.17 -0.76
N LYS A 51 2.40 15.10 -0.02
CA LYS A 51 2.79 15.10 1.40
C LYS A 51 1.75 15.73 2.37
N LYS A 52 0.55 16.03 1.88
CA LYS A 52 -0.57 16.55 2.70
C LYS A 52 -1.53 15.48 3.18
N LEU A 53 -1.38 14.27 2.69
CA LEU A 53 -2.22 13.11 3.01
C LEU A 53 -1.34 11.88 3.18
N PHE A 54 -1.82 10.90 3.93
CA PHE A 54 -1.24 9.57 4.00
C PHE A 54 -2.33 8.53 4.26
N ALA A 55 -2.10 7.33 3.75
CA ALA A 55 -2.97 6.17 3.93
C ALA A 55 -2.43 5.28 5.05
N VAL A 56 -3.33 4.72 5.86
CA VAL A 56 -3.03 3.71 6.88
C VAL A 56 -3.95 2.52 6.65
N ALA A 57 -3.38 1.37 6.40
CA ALA A 57 -4.09 0.11 6.17
C ALA A 57 -4.03 -0.75 7.44
N GLU A 58 -5.19 -1.23 7.90
CA GLU A 58 -5.34 -1.92 9.17
C GLU A 58 -5.25 -3.44 9.03
N LYS A 59 -5.07 -4.08 10.19
CA LYS A 59 -5.29 -5.51 10.44
C LYS A 59 -6.50 -5.67 11.33
N GLY A 60 -7.26 -6.75 11.14
CA GLY A 60 -8.46 -7.06 11.92
C GLY A 60 -9.55 -7.67 11.04
N VAL A 61 -10.72 -7.90 11.61
CA VAL A 61 -11.86 -8.42 10.86
C VAL A 61 -12.49 -7.30 10.04
N SER A 62 -12.59 -7.49 8.71
CA SER A 62 -13.09 -6.48 7.75
C SER A 62 -12.36 -5.14 7.87
N PRO A 63 -11.02 -5.13 7.79
CA PRO A 63 -10.23 -3.94 8.02
C PRO A 63 -10.43 -2.89 6.94
N ASN A 64 -10.13 -1.64 7.28
CA ASN A 64 -10.25 -0.51 6.37
C ASN A 64 -8.88 0.09 6.02
N VAL A 65 -8.85 0.90 4.95
CA VAL A 65 -7.75 1.82 4.70
C VAL A 65 -8.27 3.22 4.98
N TYR A 66 -7.62 3.91 5.90
CA TYR A 66 -7.94 5.29 6.28
C TYR A 66 -6.99 6.25 5.60
N ILE A 67 -7.52 7.29 4.98
CA ILE A 67 -6.73 8.40 4.45
C ILE A 67 -6.83 9.55 5.45
N TYR A 68 -5.68 9.96 5.97
CA TYR A 68 -5.56 11.06 6.93
C TYR A 68 -5.02 12.32 6.27
N SER A 69 -5.49 13.48 6.72
CA SER A 69 -4.83 14.75 6.42
C SER A 69 -3.58 14.93 7.29
N TYR A 70 -2.60 15.63 6.77
CA TYR A 70 -1.41 16.05 7.49
C TYR A 70 -1.23 17.56 7.35
N PRO A 71 -0.94 18.31 8.42
CA PRO A 71 -0.57 17.85 9.78
C PRO A 71 -1.73 17.61 10.76
N GLU A 72 -3.00 17.80 10.38
CA GLU A 72 -4.16 17.80 11.29
C GLU A 72 -4.52 16.42 11.83
N LEU A 73 -4.07 15.34 11.16
CA LEU A 73 -4.36 13.95 11.48
C LEU A 73 -5.86 13.62 11.55
N LYS A 74 -6.66 14.28 10.71
CA LYS A 74 -8.10 14.03 10.58
C LYS A 74 -8.34 12.98 9.50
N VAL A 75 -9.29 12.09 9.74
CA VAL A 75 -9.75 11.13 8.73
C VAL A 75 -10.42 11.89 7.59
N HIS A 76 -9.87 11.75 6.39
CA HIS A 76 -10.36 12.37 5.17
C HIS A 76 -11.23 11.44 4.35
N ARG A 77 -10.84 10.13 4.26
CA ARG A 77 -11.58 9.08 3.55
C ARG A 77 -11.41 7.74 4.24
N VAL A 78 -12.34 6.82 4.01
CA VAL A 78 -12.31 5.46 4.54
C VAL A 78 -12.64 4.47 3.43
N LEU A 79 -11.66 3.67 3.02
CA LEU A 79 -11.83 2.66 1.97
C LEU A 79 -12.17 1.33 2.64
N ARG A 80 -13.28 0.72 2.20
CA ARG A 80 -13.85 -0.46 2.84
C ARG A 80 -13.91 -1.64 1.88
N LYS A 81 -13.92 -2.87 2.45
CA LYS A 81 -14.11 -4.12 1.70
C LYS A 81 -12.99 -4.46 0.72
N GLY A 82 -11.75 -4.05 0.98
CA GLY A 82 -10.60 -4.40 0.15
C GLY A 82 -10.04 -5.79 0.45
N THR A 83 -10.15 -6.24 1.70
CA THR A 83 -9.72 -7.58 2.17
C THR A 83 -10.57 -8.01 3.37
N GLU A 84 -10.48 -9.30 3.75
CA GLU A 84 -11.30 -9.88 4.83
C GLU A 84 -10.67 -9.73 6.21
N ARG A 85 -9.33 -9.83 6.33
CA ARG A 85 -8.66 -9.96 7.63
C ARG A 85 -7.57 -8.95 7.89
N ALA A 86 -6.71 -8.72 6.93
CA ALA A 86 -5.57 -7.82 7.14
C ALA A 86 -5.06 -7.27 5.82
N TYR A 87 -4.62 -6.04 5.82
CA TYR A 87 -3.75 -5.55 4.76
C TYR A 87 -2.30 -5.86 5.09
N CYS A 88 -1.49 -6.18 4.08
CA CYS A 88 -0.04 -6.31 4.22
C CYS A 88 0.70 -5.10 3.66
N ASP A 89 0.13 -4.42 2.66
CA ASP A 89 0.72 -3.20 2.13
C ASP A 89 -0.32 -2.30 1.46
N VAL A 90 0.03 -1.01 1.33
CA VAL A 90 -0.74 0.02 0.66
C VAL A 90 0.21 1.02 -0.01
N ASN A 91 -0.12 1.48 -1.22
CA ASN A 91 0.75 2.39 -1.97
C ASN A 91 -0.07 3.36 -2.84
N PHE A 92 0.24 4.66 -2.78
CA PHE A 92 -0.29 5.63 -3.73
C PHE A 92 0.43 5.55 -5.07
N SER A 93 -0.29 5.82 -6.16
CA SER A 93 0.33 6.07 -7.47
C SER A 93 1.19 7.33 -7.45
N GLY A 94 2.15 7.42 -8.37
CA GLY A 94 3.09 8.55 -8.44
C GLY A 94 2.40 9.90 -8.67
N ASP A 95 1.27 9.90 -9.38
CA ASP A 95 0.40 11.08 -9.57
C ASP A 95 -0.55 11.36 -8.39
N GLY A 96 -0.66 10.41 -7.44
CA GLY A 96 -1.57 10.49 -6.29
C GLY A 96 -3.05 10.26 -6.61
N GLU A 97 -3.41 9.90 -7.84
CA GLU A 97 -4.82 9.76 -8.24
C GLU A 97 -5.41 8.40 -7.81
N LYS A 98 -4.57 7.37 -7.71
CA LYS A 98 -4.95 6.01 -7.34
C LYS A 98 -4.27 5.56 -6.06
N LEU A 99 -4.85 4.55 -5.44
CA LEU A 99 -4.25 3.81 -4.33
C LEU A 99 -4.33 2.32 -4.66
N ALA A 100 -3.26 1.58 -4.43
CA ALA A 100 -3.25 0.13 -4.42
C ALA A 100 -3.19 -0.38 -3.00
N SER A 101 -3.85 -1.48 -2.71
CA SER A 101 -3.73 -2.19 -1.43
C SER A 101 -3.72 -3.69 -1.67
N VAL A 102 -2.97 -4.42 -0.84
CA VAL A 102 -2.92 -5.88 -0.88
C VAL A 102 -3.35 -6.45 0.45
N GLY A 103 -4.29 -7.40 0.38
CA GLY A 103 -4.74 -8.20 1.51
C GLY A 103 -3.76 -9.34 1.82
N ALA A 104 -3.68 -9.70 3.10
CA ALA A 104 -2.99 -10.90 3.59
C ALA A 104 -3.91 -12.14 3.48
N PHE A 105 -3.52 -13.23 4.12
CA PHE A 105 -4.39 -14.41 4.27
C PHE A 105 -5.77 -14.01 4.83
N PRO A 106 -6.88 -14.57 4.35
CA PRO A 106 -6.99 -15.72 3.43
C PRO A 106 -7.16 -15.34 1.95
N ASP A 107 -7.44 -14.09 1.62
CA ASP A 107 -7.92 -13.71 0.30
C ASP A 107 -6.83 -13.22 -0.66
N PHE A 108 -5.73 -12.65 -0.15
CA PHE A 108 -4.60 -12.11 -0.95
C PHE A 108 -5.06 -11.18 -2.08
N MET A 109 -6.00 -10.30 -1.78
CA MET A 109 -6.62 -9.45 -2.79
C MET A 109 -5.80 -8.20 -3.09
N LEU A 110 -5.40 -8.03 -4.35
CA LEU A 110 -4.93 -6.76 -4.88
C LEU A 110 -6.13 -5.92 -5.30
N THR A 111 -6.25 -4.73 -4.72
CA THR A 111 -7.34 -3.80 -4.99
C THR A 111 -6.77 -2.44 -5.40
N VAL A 112 -7.23 -1.90 -6.52
CA VAL A 112 -6.93 -0.54 -6.98
C VAL A 112 -8.14 0.34 -6.74
N TRP A 113 -7.92 1.49 -6.12
CA TRP A 113 -8.95 2.40 -5.64
C TRP A 113 -8.92 3.75 -6.37
N ASP A 114 -10.11 4.26 -6.69
CA ASP A 114 -10.40 5.68 -6.75
C ASP A 114 -10.65 6.14 -5.30
N TRP A 115 -9.59 6.44 -4.58
CA TRP A 115 -9.66 6.69 -3.15
C TRP A 115 -10.44 7.97 -2.80
N ARG A 116 -10.48 8.96 -3.71
CA ARG A 116 -11.25 10.19 -3.50
C ARG A 116 -12.74 9.93 -3.48
N ARG A 117 -13.20 8.95 -4.28
CA ARG A 117 -14.61 8.53 -4.34
C ARG A 117 -14.90 7.29 -3.50
N GLU A 118 -13.91 6.80 -2.75
CA GLU A 118 -14.02 5.60 -1.90
C GLU A 118 -14.51 4.36 -2.70
N ARG A 119 -14.07 4.24 -3.94
CA ARG A 119 -14.57 3.25 -4.89
C ARG A 119 -13.46 2.33 -5.38
N ILE A 120 -13.76 1.04 -5.47
CA ILE A 120 -12.89 0.05 -6.11
C ILE A 120 -12.95 0.26 -7.65
N ILE A 121 -11.78 0.47 -8.27
CA ILE A 121 -11.62 0.51 -9.72
C ILE A 121 -11.42 -0.91 -10.24
N LEU A 122 -10.50 -1.65 -9.63
CA LEU A 122 -10.12 -3.00 -10.01
C LEU A 122 -9.83 -3.84 -8.78
N ARG A 123 -10.11 -5.13 -8.89
CA ARG A 123 -9.83 -6.10 -7.83
C ARG A 123 -9.50 -7.45 -8.44
N THR A 124 -8.43 -8.08 -7.97
CA THR A 124 -8.01 -9.41 -8.40
C THR A 124 -7.24 -10.11 -7.29
N LYS A 125 -7.17 -11.43 -7.33
CA LYS A 125 -6.28 -12.19 -6.45
C LYS A 125 -4.83 -11.96 -6.88
N ALA A 126 -4.00 -11.41 -5.99
CA ALA A 126 -2.62 -11.10 -6.29
C ALA A 126 -1.78 -12.36 -6.51
N PHE A 127 -1.87 -13.31 -5.58
CA PHE A 127 -1.20 -14.60 -5.64
C PHE A 127 -1.93 -15.66 -4.81
N ALA A 128 -1.42 -16.90 -4.81
CA ALA A 128 -1.97 -17.99 -4.02
C ALA A 128 -1.31 -18.14 -2.63
N GLN A 129 -0.24 -17.37 -2.38
CA GLN A 129 0.54 -17.34 -1.17
C GLN A 129 0.72 -15.90 -0.70
N GLU A 130 1.48 -15.68 0.38
CA GLU A 130 1.67 -14.37 0.98
C GLU A 130 2.25 -13.35 0.00
N VAL A 131 1.70 -12.17 0.05
CA VAL A 131 2.15 -10.99 -0.70
C VAL A 131 2.65 -9.97 0.31
N PHE A 132 3.88 -9.50 0.14
CA PHE A 132 4.52 -8.63 1.11
C PHE A 132 4.43 -7.15 0.71
N ASN A 133 4.54 -6.86 -0.58
CA ASN A 133 4.54 -5.48 -1.07
C ASN A 133 3.70 -5.31 -2.33
N CYS A 134 3.21 -4.08 -2.52
CA CYS A 134 2.67 -3.60 -3.78
C CYS A 134 3.15 -2.17 -4.05
N ALA A 135 3.52 -1.87 -5.28
CA ALA A 135 3.90 -0.52 -5.67
C ALA A 135 3.48 -0.22 -7.12
N PHE A 136 3.07 1.02 -7.35
CA PHE A 136 2.94 1.54 -8.72
C PHE A 136 4.31 1.82 -9.32
N THR A 137 4.41 1.72 -10.63
CA THR A 137 5.56 2.28 -11.36
C THR A 137 5.51 3.81 -11.21
N PRO A 138 6.62 4.49 -10.88
CA PRO A 138 6.61 5.91 -10.51
C PRO A 138 5.95 6.82 -11.54
N ASP A 139 6.22 6.61 -12.83
CA ASP A 139 5.75 7.44 -13.94
C ASP A 139 4.60 6.82 -14.74
N ASP A 140 4.09 5.66 -14.33
CA ASP A 140 2.97 4.96 -14.99
C ASP A 140 2.01 4.37 -13.96
N ASP A 141 0.91 5.05 -13.73
CA ASP A 141 -0.17 4.64 -12.82
C ASP A 141 -1.03 3.48 -13.36
N GLY A 142 -0.75 3.02 -14.57
CA GLY A 142 -1.32 1.82 -15.19
C GLY A 142 -0.53 0.54 -14.92
N LEU A 143 0.67 0.67 -14.36
CA LEU A 143 1.57 -0.44 -14.04
C LEU A 143 1.77 -0.57 -12.52
N LEU A 144 1.69 -1.81 -12.04
CA LEU A 144 1.92 -2.17 -10.63
C LEU A 144 2.82 -3.39 -10.54
N THR A 145 3.53 -3.52 -9.44
CA THR A 145 4.28 -4.71 -9.09
C THR A 145 3.87 -5.20 -7.72
N THR A 146 3.73 -6.51 -7.56
CA THR A 146 3.56 -7.17 -6.26
C THR A 146 4.68 -8.19 -6.06
N SER A 147 5.13 -8.35 -4.82
CA SER A 147 6.11 -9.36 -4.44
C SER A 147 5.69 -10.09 -3.17
N GLY A 148 6.21 -11.30 -2.98
CA GLY A 148 5.88 -12.13 -1.84
C GLY A 148 6.54 -13.50 -1.90
N THR A 149 5.93 -14.47 -1.24
CA THR A 149 6.43 -15.85 -1.17
C THR A 149 6.55 -16.47 -2.55
N GLY A 150 7.78 -16.69 -2.97
CA GLY A 150 8.11 -17.35 -4.23
C GLY A 150 7.69 -16.61 -5.50
N HIS A 151 7.40 -15.30 -5.42
CA HIS A 151 6.98 -14.56 -6.61
C HIS A 151 7.34 -13.08 -6.60
N ILE A 152 7.51 -12.55 -7.81
CA ILE A 152 7.32 -11.14 -8.17
C ILE A 152 6.39 -11.10 -9.39
N ARG A 153 5.42 -10.22 -9.40
CA ARG A 153 4.41 -10.16 -10.45
C ARG A 153 4.19 -8.72 -10.89
N MET A 154 4.32 -8.49 -12.19
CA MET A 154 4.02 -7.22 -12.83
C MET A 154 2.58 -7.22 -13.32
N TRP A 155 1.86 -6.14 -13.06
CA TRP A 155 0.46 -5.96 -13.40
C TRP A 155 0.28 -4.78 -14.31
N LYS A 156 -0.54 -4.97 -15.34
CA LYS A 156 -0.96 -3.90 -16.26
C LYS A 156 -2.46 -3.71 -16.19
N MET A 157 -2.89 -2.47 -16.00
CA MET A 157 -4.29 -2.10 -16.17
C MET A 157 -4.59 -1.97 -17.66
N ALA A 158 -5.39 -2.88 -18.21
CA ALA A 158 -5.70 -2.93 -19.62
C ALA A 158 -7.21 -2.82 -19.86
N SER A 159 -7.61 -1.96 -20.79
CA SER A 159 -8.97 -1.95 -21.31
C SER A 159 -9.19 -3.18 -22.18
N THR A 160 -10.25 -3.93 -21.87
CA THR A 160 -10.66 -5.10 -22.63
C THR A 160 -12.10 -4.91 -23.10
N PHE A 161 -12.56 -5.77 -24.00
CA PHE A 161 -13.95 -5.76 -24.47
C PHE A 161 -14.97 -5.87 -23.31
N THR A 162 -14.60 -6.50 -22.20
CA THR A 162 -15.45 -6.67 -21.00
C THR A 162 -15.16 -5.62 -19.92
N GLY A 163 -14.40 -4.56 -20.22
CA GLY A 163 -14.04 -3.50 -19.30
C GLY A 163 -12.58 -3.50 -18.90
N LEU A 164 -12.23 -2.70 -17.91
CA LEU A 164 -10.87 -2.58 -17.38
C LEU A 164 -10.51 -3.82 -16.55
N LYS A 165 -9.30 -4.37 -16.77
CA LYS A 165 -8.79 -5.54 -16.04
C LYS A 165 -7.33 -5.36 -15.64
N LEU A 166 -6.91 -6.04 -14.57
CA LEU A 166 -5.52 -6.25 -14.23
C LEU A 166 -5.01 -7.53 -14.93
N GLN A 167 -4.04 -7.37 -15.79
CA GLN A 167 -3.30 -8.47 -16.41
C GLN A 167 -1.96 -8.59 -15.70
N GLY A 168 -1.64 -9.78 -15.20
CA GLY A 168 -0.45 -10.00 -14.39
C GLY A 168 0.48 -11.03 -14.99
N ASP A 169 1.74 -10.63 -15.19
CA ASP A 169 2.84 -11.48 -15.66
C ASP A 169 3.76 -11.81 -14.50
N ILE A 170 4.06 -13.10 -14.32
CA ILE A 170 4.99 -13.57 -13.28
C ILE A 170 6.42 -13.34 -13.75
N GLY A 171 7.22 -12.70 -12.88
CA GLY A 171 8.65 -12.53 -13.09
C GLY A 171 9.38 -13.86 -13.18
N LYS A 172 10.38 -13.94 -14.05
CA LYS A 172 11.21 -15.14 -14.23
C LYS A 172 12.50 -15.00 -13.43
N PHE A 173 12.78 -15.96 -12.58
CA PHE A 173 14.00 -15.97 -11.76
C PHE A 173 15.25 -16.49 -12.52
N GLY A 174 15.10 -16.88 -13.78
CA GLY A 174 16.20 -17.36 -14.62
C GLY A 174 16.79 -18.67 -14.08
N LYS A 175 18.08 -18.62 -13.71
CA LYS A 175 18.81 -19.77 -13.13
C LYS A 175 18.84 -19.76 -11.60
N VAL A 176 18.21 -18.77 -10.96
CA VAL A 176 18.15 -18.66 -9.50
C VAL A 176 16.98 -19.49 -9.01
N GLU A 177 17.13 -20.12 -7.85
CA GLU A 177 16.01 -20.82 -7.19
C GLU A 177 14.89 -19.84 -6.86
N LEU A 178 13.67 -20.35 -6.95
CA LEU A 178 12.48 -19.61 -6.55
C LEU A 178 12.55 -19.33 -5.06
N SER A 179 12.65 -18.07 -4.68
CA SER A 179 12.75 -17.64 -3.29
C SER A 179 11.74 -16.52 -2.99
N ASP A 180 11.58 -16.19 -1.73
CA ASP A 180 10.75 -15.10 -1.30
C ASP A 180 11.35 -13.77 -1.74
N VAL A 181 10.48 -12.88 -2.25
CA VAL A 181 10.85 -11.52 -2.63
C VAL A 181 10.25 -10.57 -1.61
N GLU A 182 11.01 -10.27 -0.56
CA GLU A 182 10.53 -9.47 0.56
C GLU A 182 10.32 -8.01 0.21
N THR A 183 11.13 -7.50 -0.71
CA THR A 183 11.02 -6.10 -1.17
C THR A 183 11.58 -5.94 -2.58
N PHE A 184 11.14 -4.88 -3.24
CA PHE A 184 11.65 -4.46 -4.54
C PHE A 184 11.61 -2.93 -4.63
N VAL A 185 12.32 -2.40 -5.60
CA VAL A 185 12.24 -0.99 -6.00
C VAL A 185 12.11 -0.91 -7.51
N VAL A 186 11.27 -0.03 -7.98
CA VAL A 186 11.16 0.28 -9.40
C VAL A 186 12.07 1.47 -9.69
N LEU A 187 13.02 1.29 -10.60
CA LEU A 187 13.93 2.36 -11.00
C LEU A 187 13.22 3.39 -11.89
N PRO A 188 13.73 4.64 -11.97
CA PRO A 188 13.10 5.70 -12.77
C PRO A 188 13.01 5.39 -14.27
N ASP A 189 13.84 4.47 -14.77
CA ASP A 189 13.82 4.01 -16.16
C ASP A 189 12.84 2.84 -16.41
N GLY A 190 12.00 2.52 -15.43
CA GLY A 190 10.99 1.47 -15.50
C GLY A 190 11.51 0.04 -15.41
N LYS A 191 12.76 -0.15 -14.95
CA LYS A 191 13.38 -1.47 -14.73
C LYS A 191 13.24 -1.94 -13.30
#